data_18637889bcb2cc6ef07198d2e2508f80
#
_entry.id   18637889bcb2cc6ef07198d2e2508f80
#
_cell.length_a   1.000
_cell.length_b   1.000
_cell.length_c   1.000
_cell.angle_alpha   90.00
_cell.angle_beta   90.00
_cell.angle_gamma   90.00
#
_symmetry.space_group_name_H-M   'P 1'
#
loop_
_entity.id
_entity.type
_entity.pdbx_description
1 polymer ?
#
loop_
_entity_poly.entity_id
_entity_poly.type
_entity_poly.pdbx_seq_one_letter_code
_entity_poly.pdbx_strand_id
1 'polypeptide(L)'
;EAVTESLKKLERPEVKVGFVLRGVGGISESDIQLAATSSATIIGFNVRPGRQARELAEAEDVEIRTYEVIYKLLEDVEAAMVGMLEPEYEEVVTGEAEVREVFRVPRIGAVAGCMVTSGVITRGSKVRFLRDGTIIWKGEISSLRRFKDDVREVAAGYECGVGLSDFQDLKPGDVIETYELREIPRS
;
A
#
# COMPACT_ATOMS: atom_id res chain seq x y z
N GLU A 1 7.38 -5.48 34.89
CA GLU A 1 7.55 -4.04 34.62
C GLU A 1 8.42 -3.78 33.40
N ALA A 2 9.59 -4.43 33.31
CA ALA A 2 10.51 -4.23 32.18
C ALA A 2 9.87 -4.52 30.83
N VAL A 3 9.11 -5.60 30.70
CA VAL A 3 8.39 -5.96 29.47
C VAL A 3 7.34 -4.89 29.15
N THR A 4 6.55 -4.50 30.13
CA THR A 4 5.51 -3.47 29.96
C THR A 4 6.07 -2.13 29.48
N GLU A 5 7.13 -1.66 30.10
CA GLU A 5 7.80 -0.41 29.73
C GLU A 5 8.39 -0.46 28.34
N SER A 6 9.05 -1.58 28.02
CA SER A 6 9.64 -1.77 26.69
C SER A 6 8.59 -1.84 25.60
N LEU A 7 7.46 -2.49 25.83
CA LEU A 7 6.36 -2.56 24.88
C LEU A 7 5.71 -1.19 24.65
N LYS A 8 5.55 -0.39 25.70
CA LYS A 8 5.01 0.98 25.57
C LYS A 8 5.87 1.86 24.67
N LYS A 9 7.18 1.67 24.67
CA LYS A 9 8.09 2.41 23.80
C LYS A 9 7.92 2.11 22.32
N LEU A 10 7.29 0.99 21.97
CA LEU A 10 7.00 0.61 20.60
C LEU A 10 5.74 1.27 20.05
N GLU A 11 4.92 1.89 20.89
CA GLU A 11 3.65 2.48 20.46
C GLU A 11 3.86 3.57 19.41
N ARG A 12 2.96 3.58 18.43
CA ARG A 12 2.90 4.55 17.34
C ARG A 12 1.56 5.29 17.40
N PRO A 13 1.45 6.48 16.77
CA PRO A 13 0.17 7.18 16.74
C PRO A 13 -0.99 6.34 16.19
N GLU A 14 -0.72 5.49 15.21
CA GLU A 14 -1.73 4.65 14.55
C GLU A 14 -1.97 3.31 15.26
N VAL A 15 -0.99 2.80 16.00
CA VAL A 15 -1.06 1.48 16.63
C VAL A 15 -0.53 1.55 18.05
N LYS A 16 -1.36 1.12 19.01
CA LYS A 16 -1.03 1.12 20.45
C LYS A 16 -1.09 -0.27 21.02
N VAL A 17 -0.36 -0.49 22.11
CA VAL A 17 -0.37 -1.74 22.87
C VAL A 17 -1.39 -1.61 24.01
N GLY A 18 -2.44 -2.43 23.95
CA GLY A 18 -3.44 -2.51 25.02
C GLY A 18 -3.10 -3.66 25.97
N PHE A 19 -3.11 -3.38 27.27
CA PHE A 19 -2.89 -4.42 28.29
C PHE A 19 -4.20 -4.80 28.95
N VAL A 20 -4.64 -6.04 28.74
CA VAL A 20 -5.84 -6.59 29.38
C VAL A 20 -5.50 -7.05 30.79
N LEU A 21 -4.37 -7.72 30.97
CA LEU A 21 -3.87 -8.15 32.28
C LEU A 21 -2.36 -8.18 32.29
N ARG A 22 -1.78 -7.75 33.38
CA ARG A 22 -0.34 -7.85 33.65
C ARG A 22 -0.15 -8.54 34.98
N GLY A 23 0.69 -9.54 35.02
CA GLY A 23 0.92 -10.30 36.23
C GLY A 23 2.32 -10.88 36.30
N VAL A 24 2.63 -11.45 37.43
CA VAL A 24 3.90 -12.14 37.70
C VAL A 24 3.59 -13.61 37.96
N GLY A 25 4.47 -14.49 37.48
CA GLY A 25 4.32 -15.94 37.68
C GLY A 25 3.89 -16.67 36.44
N GLY A 26 3.41 -17.88 36.60
CA GLY A 26 3.01 -18.75 35.49
C GLY A 26 1.70 -18.34 34.83
N ILE A 27 1.47 -18.91 33.66
CA ILE A 27 0.24 -18.69 32.90
C ILE A 27 -0.82 -19.68 33.43
N SER A 28 -1.96 -19.15 33.91
CA SER A 28 -3.04 -19.95 34.49
C SER A 28 -4.20 -20.12 33.50
N GLU A 29 -5.11 -21.04 33.83
CA GLU A 29 -6.34 -21.25 33.05
C GLU A 29 -7.21 -19.99 33.04
N SER A 30 -7.26 -19.23 34.15
CA SER A 30 -7.98 -17.97 34.25
C SER A 30 -7.45 -16.93 33.26
N ASP A 31 -6.13 -16.89 33.09
CA ASP A 31 -5.48 -16.00 32.11
C ASP A 31 -5.92 -16.32 30.69
N ILE A 32 -6.04 -17.60 30.36
CA ILE A 32 -6.49 -18.06 29.03
C ILE A 32 -7.95 -17.71 28.78
N GLN A 33 -8.81 -17.89 29.77
CA GLN A 33 -10.22 -17.53 29.66
C GLN A 33 -10.39 -16.01 29.44
N LEU A 34 -9.62 -15.19 30.14
CA LEU A 34 -9.63 -13.75 29.95
C LEU A 34 -9.15 -13.35 28.56
N ALA A 35 -8.08 -13.98 28.07
CA ALA A 35 -7.57 -13.73 26.74
C ALA A 35 -8.56 -14.15 25.65
N ALA A 36 -9.26 -15.26 25.81
CA ALA A 36 -10.29 -15.71 24.88
C ALA A 36 -11.45 -14.70 24.79
N THR A 37 -11.90 -14.20 25.91
CA THR A 37 -12.99 -13.22 25.98
C THR A 37 -12.59 -11.86 25.36
N SER A 38 -11.32 -11.48 25.51
CA SER A 38 -10.79 -10.19 25.06
C SER A 38 -10.16 -10.23 23.68
N SER A 39 -10.10 -11.39 23.05
CA SER A 39 -9.37 -11.61 21.79
C SER A 39 -7.89 -11.16 21.88
N ALA A 40 -7.26 -11.44 23.01
CA ALA A 40 -5.90 -11.05 23.30
C ALA A 40 -4.92 -12.21 23.09
N THR A 41 -3.65 -11.86 22.85
CA THR A 41 -2.54 -12.81 22.82
C THR A 41 -1.85 -12.80 24.18
N ILE A 42 -1.49 -13.99 24.68
CA ILE A 42 -0.74 -14.13 25.92
C ILE A 42 0.75 -14.16 25.61
N ILE A 43 1.51 -13.29 26.29
CA ILE A 43 2.96 -13.25 26.18
C ILE A 43 3.54 -13.65 27.53
N GLY A 44 4.29 -14.75 27.54
CA GLY A 44 5.01 -15.24 28.71
C GLY A 44 6.51 -14.96 28.60
N PHE A 45 7.05 -14.22 29.55
CA PHE A 45 8.49 -13.94 29.61
C PHE A 45 9.13 -14.77 30.73
N ASN A 46 10.03 -15.67 30.34
CA ASN A 46 10.68 -16.66 31.25
C ASN A 46 9.68 -17.57 31.98
N VAL A 47 8.51 -17.78 31.43
CA VAL A 47 7.50 -18.69 31.96
C VAL A 47 6.94 -19.54 30.84
N ARG A 48 6.42 -20.72 31.21
CA ARG A 48 5.76 -21.60 30.25
C ARG A 48 4.41 -22.04 30.79
N PRO A 49 3.41 -22.20 29.92
CA PRO A 49 2.12 -22.72 30.36
C PRO A 49 2.23 -24.18 30.78
N GLY A 50 1.52 -24.55 31.84
CA GLY A 50 1.37 -25.95 32.21
C GLY A 50 0.52 -26.70 31.18
N ARG A 51 0.46 -28.02 31.31
CA ARG A 51 -0.26 -28.89 30.37
C ARG A 51 -1.74 -28.48 30.25
N GLN A 52 -2.42 -28.27 31.37
CA GLN A 52 -3.84 -27.90 31.38
C GLN A 52 -4.08 -26.55 30.71
N ALA A 53 -3.24 -25.58 31.01
CA ALA A 53 -3.35 -24.23 30.39
C ALA A 53 -3.14 -24.30 28.88
N ARG A 54 -2.18 -25.10 28.42
CA ARG A 54 -1.90 -25.30 27.00
C ARG A 54 -3.08 -25.94 26.25
N GLU A 55 -3.65 -27.00 26.86
CA GLU A 55 -4.83 -27.67 26.29
C GLU A 55 -6.04 -26.73 26.20
N LEU A 56 -6.26 -25.92 27.23
CA LEU A 56 -7.34 -24.93 27.22
C LEU A 56 -7.11 -23.85 26.15
N ALA A 57 -5.86 -23.38 25.97
CA ALA A 57 -5.53 -22.41 24.96
C ALA A 57 -5.82 -22.92 23.55
N GLU A 58 -5.51 -24.18 23.27
CA GLU A 58 -5.83 -24.81 21.99
C GLU A 58 -7.36 -24.89 21.78
N ALA A 59 -8.09 -25.27 22.81
CA ALA A 59 -9.55 -25.40 22.75
C ALA A 59 -10.25 -24.04 22.55
N GLU A 60 -9.72 -22.98 23.14
CA GLU A 60 -10.27 -21.62 23.06
C GLU A 60 -9.64 -20.77 21.95
N ASP A 61 -8.76 -21.33 21.16
CA ASP A 61 -8.03 -20.65 20.08
C ASP A 61 -7.29 -19.39 20.57
N VAL A 62 -6.62 -19.53 21.71
CA VAL A 62 -5.80 -18.47 22.32
C VAL A 62 -4.34 -18.70 21.98
N GLU A 63 -3.68 -17.70 21.41
CA GLU A 63 -2.27 -17.77 21.11
C GLU A 63 -1.44 -17.45 22.36
N ILE A 64 -0.48 -18.31 22.66
CA ILE A 64 0.48 -18.12 23.74
C ILE A 64 1.87 -18.07 23.11
N ARG A 65 2.56 -16.94 23.28
CA ARG A 65 3.95 -16.77 22.85
C ARG A 65 4.84 -16.67 24.05
N THR A 66 5.90 -17.47 24.08
CA THR A 66 6.85 -17.51 25.19
C THR A 66 8.22 -17.04 24.74
N TYR A 67 8.87 -16.25 25.57
CA TYR A 67 10.19 -15.69 25.29
C TYR A 67 11.12 -15.79 26.50
N GLU A 68 12.38 -15.95 26.23
CA GLU A 68 13.45 -15.94 27.24
C GLU A 68 14.36 -14.72 27.05
N VAL A 69 14.32 -14.12 25.87
CA VAL A 69 15.13 -12.94 25.53
C VAL A 69 14.20 -11.78 25.16
N ILE A 70 14.35 -10.67 25.86
CA ILE A 70 13.46 -9.50 25.67
C ILE A 70 13.53 -8.90 24.25
N TYR A 71 14.68 -8.93 23.61
CA TYR A 71 14.84 -8.41 22.24
C TYR A 71 13.95 -9.18 21.26
N LYS A 72 13.86 -10.48 21.40
CA LYS A 72 13.03 -11.30 20.51
C LYS A 72 11.55 -11.01 20.68
N LEU A 73 11.12 -10.82 21.93
CA LEU A 73 9.76 -10.41 22.25
C LEU A 73 9.43 -9.07 21.58
N LEU A 74 10.30 -8.09 21.74
CA LEU A 74 10.11 -6.75 21.18
C LEU A 74 10.10 -6.75 19.64
N GLU A 75 10.98 -7.51 19.01
CA GLU A 75 11.00 -7.68 17.56
C GLU A 75 9.68 -8.24 17.03
N ASP A 76 9.17 -9.29 17.64
CA ASP A 76 7.95 -9.94 17.19
C ASP A 76 6.72 -9.05 17.39
N VAL A 77 6.63 -8.34 18.51
CA VAL A 77 5.54 -7.37 18.76
C VAL A 77 5.61 -6.19 17.80
N GLU A 78 6.79 -5.65 17.57
CA GLU A 78 6.99 -4.55 16.61
C GLU A 78 6.58 -4.98 15.20
N ALA A 79 6.97 -6.17 14.76
CA ALA A 79 6.59 -6.71 13.45
C ALA A 79 5.07 -6.85 13.32
N ALA A 80 4.39 -7.31 14.37
CA ALA A 80 2.94 -7.40 14.39
C ALA A 80 2.26 -6.03 14.33
N MET A 81 2.80 -5.02 15.03
CA MET A 81 2.30 -3.66 15.00
C MET A 81 2.47 -3.02 13.62
N VAL A 82 3.63 -3.20 13.00
CA VAL A 82 3.89 -2.70 11.63
C VAL A 82 2.91 -3.34 10.64
N GLY A 83 2.61 -4.63 10.78
CA GLY A 83 1.64 -5.33 9.95
C GLY A 83 0.21 -4.81 10.07
N MET A 84 -0.11 -4.09 11.14
CA MET A 84 -1.43 -3.46 11.35
C MET A 84 -1.53 -2.05 10.79
N LEU A 85 -0.41 -1.46 10.36
CA LEU A 85 -0.40 -0.12 9.77
C LEU A 85 -1.07 -0.13 8.39
N GLU A 86 -1.85 0.91 8.10
CA GLU A 86 -2.43 1.07 6.78
C GLU A 86 -1.33 1.34 5.75
N PRO A 87 -1.46 0.78 4.52
CA PRO A 87 -0.50 1.06 3.48
C PRO A 87 -0.45 2.54 3.13
N GLU A 88 0.74 3.07 2.93
CA GLU A 88 0.95 4.39 2.34
C GLU A 88 1.40 4.22 0.90
N TYR A 89 0.94 5.12 0.04
CA TYR A 89 1.26 5.10 -1.38
C TYR A 89 1.86 6.43 -1.81
N GLU A 90 2.77 6.37 -2.77
CA GLU A 90 3.29 7.56 -3.42
C GLU A 90 2.97 7.51 -4.91
N GLU A 91 2.78 8.68 -5.52
CA GLU A 91 2.60 8.82 -6.95
C GLU A 91 3.99 8.88 -7.60
N VAL A 92 4.25 7.95 -8.51
CA VAL A 92 5.52 7.87 -9.24
C VAL A 92 5.25 8.08 -10.71
N VAL A 93 5.86 9.11 -11.29
CA VAL A 93 5.75 9.41 -12.72
C VAL A 93 6.44 8.32 -13.52
N THR A 94 5.71 7.68 -14.44
CA THR A 94 6.23 6.60 -15.27
C THR A 94 6.59 7.07 -16.68
N GLY A 95 5.99 8.15 -17.16
CA GLY A 95 6.29 8.69 -18.47
C GLY A 95 5.63 10.02 -18.74
N GLU A 96 6.16 10.75 -19.71
CA GLU A 96 5.60 12.00 -20.20
C GLU A 96 5.55 12.01 -21.73
N ALA A 97 4.51 12.63 -22.28
CA ALA A 97 4.36 12.85 -23.70
C ALA A 97 3.84 14.25 -23.96
N GLU A 98 4.34 14.87 -25.02
CA GLU A 98 3.88 16.17 -25.48
C GLU A 98 2.89 15.99 -26.61
N VAL A 99 1.74 16.67 -26.52
CA VAL A 99 0.72 16.67 -27.58
C VAL A 99 1.22 17.52 -28.74
N ARG A 100 1.39 16.92 -29.92
CA ARG A 100 1.84 17.57 -31.15
C ARG A 100 0.67 17.94 -32.05
N GLU A 101 -0.29 17.01 -32.19
CA GLU A 101 -1.46 17.18 -33.02
C GLU A 101 -2.69 16.58 -32.35
N VAL A 102 -3.86 17.05 -32.75
CA VAL A 102 -5.13 16.51 -32.26
C VAL A 102 -5.92 16.00 -33.44
N PHE A 103 -6.30 14.73 -33.39
CA PHE A 103 -7.10 14.05 -34.41
C PHE A 103 -8.51 13.82 -33.87
N ARG A 104 -9.50 14.03 -34.74
CA ARG A 104 -10.88 13.68 -34.42
C ARG A 104 -11.26 12.45 -35.21
N VAL A 105 -11.52 11.38 -34.49
CA VAL A 105 -11.88 10.08 -35.09
C VAL A 105 -13.37 9.84 -34.87
N PRO A 106 -14.14 9.56 -35.97
CA PRO A 106 -15.56 9.24 -35.81
C PRO A 106 -15.77 8.10 -34.81
N ARG A 107 -16.75 8.25 -33.93
CA ARG A 107 -17.14 7.30 -32.88
C ARG A 107 -16.17 7.17 -31.69
N ILE A 108 -14.93 7.62 -31.82
CA ILE A 108 -13.93 7.57 -30.76
C ILE A 108 -13.79 8.94 -30.07
N GLY A 109 -13.85 10.01 -30.86
CA GLY A 109 -13.66 11.37 -30.37
C GLY A 109 -12.26 11.91 -30.65
N ALA A 110 -11.76 12.77 -29.77
CA ALA A 110 -10.44 13.36 -29.95
C ALA A 110 -9.33 12.39 -29.52
N VAL A 111 -8.30 12.31 -30.33
CA VAL A 111 -7.09 11.51 -30.06
C VAL A 111 -5.88 12.45 -30.12
N ALA A 112 -5.04 12.41 -29.08
CA ALA A 112 -3.82 13.20 -29.04
C ALA A 112 -2.69 12.50 -29.78
N GLY A 113 -2.18 13.10 -30.83
CA GLY A 113 -0.93 12.68 -31.46
C GLY A 113 0.24 13.21 -30.65
N CYS A 114 0.95 12.36 -29.97
CA CYS A 114 1.97 12.70 -29.00
C CYS A 114 3.36 12.19 -29.36
N MET A 115 4.37 12.92 -28.88
CA MET A 115 5.74 12.44 -28.84
C MET A 115 6.08 12.13 -27.37
N VAL A 116 6.50 10.90 -27.09
CA VAL A 116 6.93 10.52 -25.74
C VAL A 116 8.30 11.15 -25.46
N THR A 117 8.35 12.02 -24.45
CA THR A 117 9.53 12.80 -24.12
C THR A 117 10.41 12.17 -23.03
N SER A 118 9.79 11.40 -22.12
CA SER A 118 10.53 10.67 -21.09
C SER A 118 9.76 9.43 -20.64
N GLY A 119 10.49 8.46 -20.12
CA GLY A 119 9.91 7.23 -19.58
C GLY A 119 9.15 6.40 -20.61
N VAL A 120 8.08 5.78 -20.16
CA VAL A 120 7.22 4.90 -20.96
C VAL A 120 5.77 5.24 -20.70
N ILE A 121 4.99 5.41 -21.78
CA ILE A 121 3.54 5.57 -21.70
C ILE A 121 2.92 4.19 -21.86
N THR A 122 2.10 3.77 -20.90
CA THR A 122 1.47 2.45 -20.90
C THR A 122 -0.06 2.58 -20.97
N ARG A 123 -0.69 1.74 -21.78
CA ARG A 123 -2.14 1.69 -21.90
C ARG A 123 -2.79 1.35 -20.56
N GLY A 124 -3.87 2.03 -20.22
CA GLY A 124 -4.58 1.85 -18.94
C GLY A 124 -3.95 2.55 -17.75
N SER A 125 -2.82 3.24 -17.94
CA SER A 125 -2.19 4.01 -16.88
C SER A 125 -3.04 5.19 -16.45
N LYS A 126 -2.89 5.57 -15.19
CA LYS A 126 -3.43 6.83 -14.68
C LYS A 126 -2.63 7.99 -15.27
N VAL A 127 -3.32 9.05 -15.65
CA VAL A 127 -2.69 10.21 -16.25
C VAL A 127 -3.13 11.50 -15.57
N ARG A 128 -2.22 12.46 -15.61
CA ARG A 128 -2.49 13.87 -15.39
C ARG A 128 -2.30 14.58 -16.72
N PHE A 129 -3.25 15.43 -17.06
CA PHE A 129 -3.18 16.23 -18.26
C PHE A 129 -2.84 17.67 -17.88
N LEU A 130 -1.73 18.18 -18.39
CA LEU A 130 -1.21 19.49 -18.02
C LEU A 130 -1.26 20.46 -19.18
N ARG A 131 -1.66 21.69 -18.88
CA ARG A 131 -1.62 22.82 -19.81
C ARG A 131 -0.93 23.97 -19.11
N ASP A 132 0.15 24.46 -19.70
CA ASP A 132 0.97 25.52 -19.11
C ASP A 132 1.43 25.21 -17.68
N GLY A 133 1.81 23.96 -17.44
CA GLY A 133 2.27 23.50 -16.13
C GLY A 133 1.18 23.25 -15.10
N THR A 134 -0.09 23.46 -15.44
CA THR A 134 -1.22 23.27 -14.54
C THR A 134 -1.98 22.01 -14.90
N ILE A 135 -2.31 21.21 -13.89
CA ILE A 135 -3.14 19.99 -14.07
C ILE A 135 -4.59 20.45 -14.36
N ILE A 136 -5.08 20.13 -15.53
CA ILE A 136 -6.46 20.47 -15.93
C ILE A 136 -7.41 19.29 -15.93
N TRP A 137 -6.86 18.06 -15.92
CA TRP A 137 -7.65 16.84 -15.89
C TRP A 137 -6.83 15.67 -15.36
N LYS A 138 -7.49 14.75 -14.69
CA LYS A 138 -6.93 13.47 -14.24
C LYS A 138 -7.85 12.34 -14.67
N GLY A 139 -7.30 11.24 -15.12
CA GLY A 139 -8.06 10.08 -15.54
C GLY A 139 -7.17 8.93 -15.98
N GLU A 140 -7.60 8.22 -17.00
CA GLU A 140 -6.87 7.05 -17.51
C GLU A 140 -6.74 7.10 -19.02
N ILE A 141 -5.73 6.44 -19.56
CA ILE A 141 -5.55 6.21 -20.98
C ILE A 141 -6.53 5.10 -21.41
N SER A 142 -7.47 5.45 -22.29
CA SER A 142 -8.44 4.48 -22.82
C SER A 142 -7.91 3.75 -24.04
N SER A 143 -7.07 4.38 -24.84
CA SER A 143 -6.46 3.79 -26.02
C SER A 143 -5.05 4.31 -26.24
N LEU A 144 -4.20 3.44 -26.77
CA LEU A 144 -2.81 3.77 -27.12
C LEU A 144 -2.46 3.07 -28.44
N ARG A 145 -2.07 3.87 -29.43
CA ARG A 145 -1.76 3.39 -30.79
C ARG A 145 -0.45 3.96 -31.31
N ARG A 146 0.24 3.15 -32.08
CA ARG A 146 1.33 3.58 -32.96
C ARG A 146 0.93 3.31 -34.41
N PHE A 147 0.78 4.40 -35.18
CA PHE A 147 0.23 4.33 -36.55
C PHE A 147 -1.18 3.71 -36.50
N LYS A 148 -1.38 2.56 -37.09
CA LYS A 148 -2.68 1.87 -37.13
C LYS A 148 -2.82 0.77 -36.07
N ASP A 149 -1.74 0.46 -35.37
CA ASP A 149 -1.70 -0.67 -34.44
C ASP A 149 -1.92 -0.25 -32.98
N ASP A 150 -2.78 -0.99 -32.30
CA ASP A 150 -2.91 -0.87 -30.86
C ASP A 150 -1.65 -1.43 -30.20
N VAL A 151 -1.08 -0.68 -29.26
CA VAL A 151 0.12 -1.07 -28.52
C VAL A 151 -0.11 -0.99 -27.02
N ARG A 152 0.68 -1.73 -26.28
CA ARG A 152 0.62 -1.72 -24.82
C ARG A 152 1.39 -0.56 -24.21
N GLU A 153 2.52 -0.21 -24.82
CA GLU A 153 3.41 0.82 -24.29
C GLU A 153 4.19 1.48 -25.41
N VAL A 154 4.62 2.71 -25.16
CA VAL A 154 5.47 3.47 -26.08
C VAL A 154 6.58 4.13 -25.26
N ALA A 155 7.82 3.89 -25.68
CA ALA A 155 9.00 4.45 -25.01
C ALA A 155 9.32 5.86 -25.48
N ALA A 156 10.15 6.57 -24.72
CA ALA A 156 10.64 7.89 -25.07
C ALA A 156 11.30 7.90 -26.45
N GLY A 157 11.05 8.96 -27.21
CA GLY A 157 11.56 9.13 -28.57
C GLY A 157 10.64 8.62 -29.66
N TYR A 158 9.51 8.01 -29.31
CA TYR A 158 8.54 7.49 -30.28
C TYR A 158 7.23 8.26 -30.25
N GLU A 159 6.59 8.36 -31.38
CA GLU A 159 5.28 8.97 -31.52
C GLU A 159 4.17 7.97 -31.23
N CYS A 160 3.04 8.46 -30.71
CA CYS A 160 1.87 7.63 -30.44
C CYS A 160 0.58 8.47 -30.49
N GLY A 161 -0.55 7.76 -30.63
CA GLY A 161 -1.87 8.33 -30.47
C GLY A 161 -2.47 7.91 -29.13
N VAL A 162 -2.85 8.88 -28.31
CA VAL A 162 -3.41 8.65 -26.98
C VAL A 162 -4.86 9.08 -26.94
N GLY A 163 -5.75 8.16 -26.58
CA GLY A 163 -7.15 8.47 -26.26
C GLY A 163 -7.34 8.49 -24.76
N LEU A 164 -7.98 9.54 -24.26
CA LEU A 164 -8.27 9.70 -22.83
C LEU A 164 -9.73 9.40 -22.54
N SER A 165 -10.01 8.80 -21.41
CA SER A 165 -11.38 8.52 -20.95
C SER A 165 -12.06 9.84 -20.59
N ASP A 166 -13.22 10.11 -21.22
CA ASP A 166 -14.07 11.26 -20.89
C ASP A 166 -13.43 12.65 -20.99
N PHE A 167 -12.34 12.78 -21.73
CA PHE A 167 -11.69 14.07 -21.94
C PHE A 167 -11.38 14.31 -23.41
N GLN A 168 -11.92 15.41 -23.95
CA GLN A 168 -11.85 15.74 -25.38
C GLN A 168 -11.20 17.11 -25.67
N ASP A 169 -10.91 17.91 -24.64
CA ASP A 169 -10.32 19.24 -24.79
C ASP A 169 -8.80 19.18 -24.92
N LEU A 170 -8.34 18.59 -25.99
CA LEU A 170 -6.91 18.41 -26.30
C LEU A 170 -6.40 19.59 -27.14
N LYS A 171 -5.22 20.09 -26.83
CA LYS A 171 -4.56 21.14 -27.62
C LYS A 171 -3.07 20.82 -27.81
N PRO A 172 -2.49 21.18 -28.98
CA PRO A 172 -1.05 21.07 -29.16
C PRO A 172 -0.28 21.84 -28.10
N GLY A 173 0.82 21.26 -27.61
CA GLY A 173 1.62 21.81 -26.52
C GLY A 173 1.24 21.33 -25.14
N ASP A 174 0.10 20.68 -24.98
CA ASP A 174 -0.29 20.06 -23.71
C ASP A 174 0.62 18.86 -23.40
N VAL A 175 0.71 18.51 -22.12
CA VAL A 175 1.55 17.42 -21.65
C VAL A 175 0.68 16.33 -20.99
N ILE A 176 0.94 15.09 -21.36
CA ILE A 176 0.35 13.92 -20.73
C ILE A 176 1.43 13.30 -19.84
N GLU A 177 1.13 13.22 -18.55
CA GLU A 177 2.03 12.63 -17.56
C GLU A 177 1.37 11.38 -16.98
N THR A 178 1.97 10.22 -17.21
CA THR A 178 1.47 8.97 -16.63
C THR A 178 2.14 8.72 -15.29
N TYR A 179 1.38 8.18 -14.36
CA TYR A 179 1.88 7.85 -13.03
C TYR A 179 1.25 6.57 -12.51
N GLU A 180 1.89 5.98 -11.51
CA GLU A 180 1.36 4.85 -10.78
C GLU A 180 1.45 5.10 -9.29
N LEU A 181 0.60 4.42 -8.53
CA LEU A 181 0.66 4.42 -7.07
C LEU A 181 1.53 3.25 -6.63
N ARG A 182 2.63 3.54 -5.95
CA ARG A 182 3.51 2.52 -5.36
C ARG A 182 3.38 2.52 -3.87
N GLU A 183 3.29 1.33 -3.29
CA GLU A 183 3.28 1.17 -1.85
C GLU A 183 4.63 1.55 -1.27
N ILE A 184 4.60 2.41 -0.24
CA ILE A 184 5.80 2.78 0.51
C ILE A 184 5.95 1.78 1.65
N PRO A 185 7.09 1.06 1.75
CA PRO A 185 7.32 0.15 2.88
C PRO A 185 7.26 0.91 4.20
N ARG A 186 6.52 0.38 5.16
CA ARG A 186 6.41 0.94 6.50
C ARG A 186 7.29 0.17 7.48
N SER A 187 7.94 0.89 8.36
CA SER A 187 8.87 0.31 9.33
C SER A 187 8.59 0.78 10.75
#